data_7aeb587c532d31930c0c0f881031ac04
#
_entry.id   7aeb587c532d31930c0c0f881031ac04
#
_cell.length_a   1.000
_cell.length_b   1.000
_cell.length_c   1.000
_cell.angle_alpha   90.00
_cell.angle_beta   90.00
_cell.angle_gamma   90.00
#
_symmetry.space_group_name_H-M   'P 1'
#
loop_
_entity.id
_entity.type
_entity.pdbx_description
1 polymer ?
#
loop_
_entity_poly.entity_id
_entity_poly.type
_entity_poly.pdbx_seq_one_letter_code
_entity_poly.pdbx_strand_id
1 'polypeptide(L)'
;GQSVDGTTVTFTYSDKGDGDYTSDGPTFTDAGTYTVYYKAEAANHEPATGTFTVTIDPLPISLLSVSSISKTYDGSADVTLTADKLTFFSKTAKATNIKLPDTALSFSNAQFTKQQADGSYLPSPEVGGGKALSFTMMLTSNNYVFEGKSGGTTEVSDVFATDDANRFTITKAAAP
;
A
#
# COMPACT_ATOMS: atom_id res chain seq x y z
N GLY A 1 6.52 33.43 15.99
CA GLY A 1 5.45 34.37 15.59
C GLY A 1 6.03 35.52 14.80
N GLN A 2 5.28 36.05 13.86
CA GLN A 2 5.64 37.28 13.16
C GLN A 2 5.17 38.49 13.97
N SER A 3 5.76 39.64 13.74
CA SER A 3 5.42 40.86 14.44
C SER A 3 4.81 41.88 13.46
N VAL A 4 3.72 42.50 13.86
CA VAL A 4 3.09 43.63 13.16
C VAL A 4 3.12 44.80 14.11
N ASP A 5 3.72 45.92 13.69
CA ASP A 5 3.90 47.12 14.51
C ASP A 5 4.50 46.84 15.91
N GLY A 6 5.42 45.84 16.00
CA GLY A 6 5.99 45.40 17.26
C GLY A 6 5.10 44.48 18.10
N THR A 7 3.89 44.15 17.62
CA THR A 7 2.94 43.25 18.28
C THR A 7 3.15 41.81 17.84
N THR A 8 3.16 40.87 18.75
CA THR A 8 3.26 39.46 18.45
C THR A 8 1.98 38.95 17.77
N VAL A 9 2.11 38.28 16.63
CA VAL A 9 0.99 37.60 15.97
C VAL A 9 0.94 36.16 16.42
N THR A 10 -0.23 35.71 16.85
CA THR A 10 -0.51 34.33 17.24
C THR A 10 -1.32 33.67 16.15
N PHE A 11 -0.89 32.47 15.72
CA PHE A 11 -1.60 31.65 14.76
C PHE A 11 -2.25 30.46 15.45
N THR A 12 -3.48 30.18 15.08
CA THR A 12 -4.21 28.97 15.44
C THR A 12 -4.78 28.32 14.18
N TYR A 13 -5.04 27.02 14.23
CA TYR A 13 -5.36 26.23 13.05
C TYR A 13 -6.55 25.31 13.30
N SER A 14 -7.27 24.95 12.22
CA SER A 14 -8.39 24.01 12.25
C SER A 14 -8.48 23.22 10.94
N ASP A 15 -9.05 22.02 10.99
CA ASP A 15 -9.46 21.25 9.81
C ASP A 15 -10.86 21.64 9.28
N LYS A 16 -11.54 22.55 9.99
CA LYS A 16 -12.89 23.03 9.69
C LYS A 16 -12.92 24.56 9.68
N GLY A 17 -13.57 25.13 8.70
CA GLY A 17 -13.64 26.58 8.54
C GLY A 17 -14.52 27.30 9.57
N ASP A 18 -15.19 26.57 10.45
CA ASP A 18 -16.28 27.09 11.31
C ASP A 18 -15.98 27.07 12.82
N GLY A 19 -14.70 26.78 13.23
CA GLY A 19 -14.69 26.90 14.62
C GLY A 19 -13.48 26.57 15.46
N ASP A 20 -13.15 25.34 15.70
CA ASP A 20 -12.22 24.95 16.75
C ASP A 20 -10.75 25.12 16.31
N TYR A 21 -10.25 26.36 16.47
CA TYR A 21 -8.86 26.68 16.17
C TYR A 21 -7.98 26.36 17.38
N THR A 22 -6.88 25.60 17.15
CA THR A 22 -5.90 25.22 18.16
C THR A 22 -4.50 25.64 17.78
N SER A 23 -3.61 25.80 18.75
CA SER A 23 -2.20 26.17 18.50
C SER A 23 -1.42 25.09 17.78
N ASP A 24 -1.75 23.81 18.02
CA ASP A 24 -1.01 22.68 17.47
C ASP A 24 -1.44 22.29 16.04
N GLY A 25 -2.65 22.71 15.66
CA GLY A 25 -3.23 22.41 14.37
C GLY A 25 -3.75 20.99 14.23
N PRO A 26 -4.38 20.66 13.07
CA PRO A 26 -4.88 19.33 12.77
C PRO A 26 -3.75 18.37 12.41
N THR A 27 -3.97 17.07 12.66
CA THR A 27 -3.06 15.98 12.30
C THR A 27 -3.69 15.14 11.21
N PHE A 28 -2.93 14.83 10.15
CA PHE A 28 -3.35 13.97 9.04
C PHE A 28 -2.39 12.79 8.93
N THR A 29 -2.91 11.58 8.69
CA THR A 29 -2.13 10.35 8.63
C THR A 29 -2.25 9.62 7.29
N ASP A 30 -3.36 9.78 6.60
CA ASP A 30 -3.62 9.13 5.32
C ASP A 30 -3.12 9.97 4.14
N ALA A 31 -2.81 9.32 3.03
CA ALA A 31 -2.48 10.01 1.79
C ALA A 31 -3.70 10.79 1.28
N GLY A 32 -3.46 12.02 0.87
CA GLY A 32 -4.52 12.92 0.42
C GLY A 32 -4.09 14.38 0.46
N THR A 33 -4.99 15.24 -0.01
CA THR A 33 -4.81 16.69 0.07
C THR A 33 -5.85 17.26 1.04
N TYR A 34 -5.36 17.98 2.04
CA TYR A 34 -6.15 18.49 3.15
C TYR A 34 -6.10 20.01 3.15
N THR A 35 -7.23 20.64 3.43
CA THR A 35 -7.31 22.08 3.64
C THR A 35 -7.15 22.38 5.13
N VAL A 36 -6.20 23.23 5.46
CA VAL A 36 -6.02 23.75 6.83
C VAL A 36 -6.47 25.19 6.85
N TYR A 37 -7.34 25.53 7.77
CA TYR A 37 -7.80 26.87 8.06
C TYR A 37 -6.91 27.48 9.13
N TYR A 38 -6.56 28.76 9.02
CA TYR A 38 -5.83 29.46 10.06
C TYR A 38 -6.52 30.76 10.46
N LYS A 39 -6.28 31.16 11.69
CA LYS A 39 -6.65 32.44 12.25
C LYS A 39 -5.40 33.08 12.82
N ALA A 40 -5.14 34.33 12.42
CA ALA A 40 -4.06 35.14 12.93
C ALA A 40 -4.64 36.25 13.79
N GLU A 41 -4.16 36.36 15.00
CA GLU A 41 -4.63 37.36 16.02
C GLU A 41 -3.45 38.17 16.55
N ALA A 42 -3.64 39.44 16.67
CA ALA A 42 -2.70 40.37 17.32
C ALA A 42 -3.45 41.39 18.13
N ALA A 43 -2.85 41.88 19.24
CA ALA A 43 -3.47 42.88 20.09
C ALA A 43 -3.77 44.17 19.27
N ASN A 44 -4.98 44.73 19.48
CA ASN A 44 -5.47 45.93 18.80
C ASN A 44 -5.62 45.81 17.26
N HIS A 45 -5.66 44.58 16.71
CA HIS A 45 -5.92 44.32 15.31
C HIS A 45 -7.13 43.41 15.13
N GLU A 46 -7.85 43.58 14.03
CA GLU A 46 -8.90 42.64 13.67
C GLU A 46 -8.27 41.30 13.28
N PRO A 47 -8.86 40.16 13.69
CA PRO A 47 -8.37 38.83 13.29
C PRO A 47 -8.39 38.65 11.79
N ALA A 48 -7.35 38.01 11.24
CA ALA A 48 -7.28 37.59 9.85
C ALA A 48 -7.39 36.07 9.74
N THR A 49 -8.13 35.58 8.76
CA THR A 49 -8.30 34.16 8.48
C THR A 49 -7.87 33.82 7.05
N GLY A 50 -7.49 32.58 6.84
CA GLY A 50 -7.15 32.10 5.50
C GLY A 50 -7.02 30.58 5.50
N THR A 51 -6.58 30.04 4.38
CA THR A 51 -6.37 28.60 4.20
C THR A 51 -5.05 28.30 3.51
N PHE A 52 -4.54 27.11 3.73
CA PHE A 52 -3.49 26.50 2.92
C PHE A 52 -3.75 24.99 2.80
N THR A 53 -3.09 24.35 1.86
CA THR A 53 -3.21 22.89 1.66
C THR A 53 -1.99 22.16 2.18
N VAL A 54 -2.24 20.97 2.76
CA VAL A 54 -1.22 19.98 3.12
C VAL A 54 -1.47 18.74 2.28
N THR A 55 -0.44 18.24 1.59
CA THR A 55 -0.52 17.02 0.80
C THR A 55 0.37 15.94 1.41
N ILE A 56 -0.19 14.76 1.60
CA ILE A 56 0.52 13.54 1.96
C ILE A 56 0.46 12.63 0.74
N ASP A 57 1.60 12.38 0.12
CA ASP A 57 1.68 11.52 -1.05
C ASP A 57 1.58 10.04 -0.67
N PRO A 58 0.94 9.19 -1.51
CA PRO A 58 0.96 7.75 -1.30
C PRO A 58 2.38 7.19 -1.29
N LEU A 59 2.63 6.17 -0.47
CA LEU A 59 3.91 5.48 -0.44
C LEU A 59 4.07 4.57 -1.67
N PRO A 60 5.08 4.82 -2.54
CA PRO A 60 5.39 3.92 -3.64
C PRO A 60 6.00 2.63 -3.12
N ILE A 61 5.47 1.48 -3.54
CA ILE A 61 5.90 0.15 -3.11
C ILE A 61 6.11 -0.79 -4.30
N SER A 62 7.01 -1.75 -4.11
CA SER A 62 7.25 -2.88 -5.03
C SER A 62 7.25 -4.18 -4.25
N LEU A 63 6.82 -5.27 -4.90
CA LEU A 63 6.88 -6.59 -4.31
C LEU A 63 8.34 -7.02 -4.10
N LEU A 64 8.69 -7.40 -2.89
CA LEU A 64 10.01 -7.92 -2.53
C LEU A 64 10.03 -9.44 -2.52
N SER A 65 9.07 -10.05 -1.85
CA SER A 65 9.01 -11.51 -1.71
C SER A 65 7.60 -12.00 -1.40
N VAL A 66 7.38 -13.28 -1.68
CA VAL A 66 6.19 -14.04 -1.30
C VAL A 66 6.63 -15.19 -0.39
N SER A 67 5.98 -15.36 0.74
CA SER A 67 6.21 -16.46 1.68
C SER A 67 5.78 -17.80 1.09
N SER A 68 6.24 -18.89 1.66
CA SER A 68 5.86 -20.23 1.24
C SER A 68 4.36 -20.47 1.34
N ILE A 69 3.80 -21.09 0.31
CA ILE A 69 2.40 -21.49 0.23
C ILE A 69 2.32 -22.97 -0.14
N SER A 70 1.55 -23.73 0.64
CA SER A 70 1.28 -25.13 0.36
C SER A 70 -0.22 -25.37 0.38
N LYS A 71 -0.70 -26.22 -0.51
CA LYS A 71 -2.09 -26.72 -0.50
C LYS A 71 -2.13 -28.22 -0.70
N THR A 72 -3.20 -28.83 -0.24
CA THR A 72 -3.50 -30.24 -0.57
C THR A 72 -4.11 -30.32 -1.97
N TYR A 73 -3.76 -31.36 -2.71
CA TYR A 73 -4.29 -31.60 -4.06
C TYR A 73 -5.83 -31.67 -4.05
N ASP A 74 -6.43 -30.86 -4.88
CA ASP A 74 -7.87 -30.77 -5.10
C ASP A 74 -8.27 -30.71 -6.58
N GLY A 75 -7.31 -31.00 -7.48
CA GLY A 75 -7.51 -30.96 -8.93
C GLY A 75 -7.38 -29.58 -9.55
N SER A 76 -7.12 -28.53 -8.74
CA SER A 76 -7.01 -27.16 -9.19
C SER A 76 -5.61 -26.58 -8.94
N ALA A 77 -5.19 -25.65 -9.78
CA ALA A 77 -4.01 -24.83 -9.55
C ALA A 77 -4.30 -23.58 -8.67
N ASP A 78 -5.57 -23.27 -8.43
CA ASP A 78 -5.98 -22.07 -7.71
C ASP A 78 -5.49 -22.10 -6.27
N VAL A 79 -5.06 -20.93 -5.78
CA VAL A 79 -4.63 -20.73 -4.40
C VAL A 79 -5.30 -19.49 -3.81
N THR A 80 -5.51 -19.52 -2.50
CA THR A 80 -5.91 -18.34 -1.74
C THR A 80 -4.67 -17.57 -1.35
N LEU A 81 -4.58 -16.31 -1.77
CA LEU A 81 -3.48 -15.41 -1.44
C LEU A 81 -3.98 -14.34 -0.48
N THR A 82 -3.21 -14.06 0.56
CA THR A 82 -3.49 -13.06 1.59
C THR A 82 -2.32 -12.10 1.73
N ALA A 83 -2.55 -10.89 2.19
CA ALA A 83 -1.52 -9.86 2.25
C ALA A 83 -0.35 -10.21 3.17
N ASP A 84 -0.58 -11.00 4.24
CA ASP A 84 0.47 -11.46 5.15
C ASP A 84 1.56 -12.30 4.46
N LYS A 85 1.24 -12.95 3.32
CA LYS A 85 2.19 -13.72 2.51
C LYS A 85 3.15 -12.83 1.72
N LEU A 86 2.82 -11.58 1.50
CA LEU A 86 3.61 -10.66 0.69
C LEU A 86 4.46 -9.75 1.57
N THR A 87 5.64 -9.42 1.04
CA THR A 87 6.52 -8.41 1.62
C THR A 87 6.90 -7.43 0.53
N PHE A 88 6.82 -6.16 0.83
CA PHE A 88 7.12 -5.08 -0.09
C PHE A 88 8.34 -4.28 0.35
N PHE A 89 8.87 -3.48 -0.56
CA PHE A 89 9.88 -2.47 -0.29
C PHE A 89 9.49 -1.15 -0.97
N SER A 90 10.07 -0.06 -0.51
CA SER A 90 9.95 1.26 -1.13
C SER A 90 11.34 1.84 -1.33
N LYS A 91 11.68 2.16 -2.58
CA LYS A 91 12.93 2.88 -2.89
C LYS A 91 12.88 4.31 -2.39
N THR A 92 11.73 4.97 -2.54
CA THR A 92 11.52 6.36 -2.13
C THR A 92 11.69 6.54 -0.63
N ALA A 93 11.08 5.68 0.17
CA ALA A 93 11.20 5.72 1.63
C ALA A 93 12.46 5.00 2.14
N LYS A 94 13.24 4.34 1.27
CA LYS A 94 14.39 3.49 1.65
C LYS A 94 14.01 2.45 2.72
N ALA A 95 12.79 1.93 2.63
CA ALA A 95 12.22 0.97 3.56
C ALA A 95 12.11 -0.41 2.92
N THR A 96 12.41 -1.43 3.69
CA THR A 96 12.26 -2.85 3.33
C THR A 96 11.36 -3.53 4.35
N ASN A 97 10.89 -4.73 4.01
CA ASN A 97 10.00 -5.53 4.88
C ASN A 97 8.67 -4.84 5.21
N ILE A 98 8.13 -4.08 4.26
CA ILE A 98 6.82 -3.44 4.42
C ILE A 98 5.75 -4.51 4.32
N LYS A 99 4.89 -4.58 5.33
CA LYS A 99 3.69 -5.43 5.37
C LYS A 99 2.46 -4.56 5.24
N LEU A 100 1.55 -4.96 4.36
CA LEU A 100 0.27 -4.30 4.21
C LEU A 100 -0.82 -5.06 4.97
N PRO A 101 -1.81 -4.36 5.54
CA PRO A 101 -2.98 -5.04 6.09
C PRO A 101 -3.83 -5.64 4.97
N ASP A 102 -4.60 -6.69 5.27
CA ASP A 102 -5.51 -7.32 4.31
C ASP A 102 -6.53 -6.34 3.71
N THR A 103 -6.86 -5.27 4.44
CA THR A 103 -7.75 -4.20 3.97
C THR A 103 -7.13 -3.29 2.91
N ALA A 104 -5.82 -3.36 2.68
CA ALA A 104 -5.11 -2.53 1.71
C ALA A 104 -4.86 -3.24 0.37
N LEU A 105 -5.10 -4.54 0.29
CA LEU A 105 -4.88 -5.36 -0.91
C LEU A 105 -6.08 -6.27 -1.19
N SER A 106 -6.36 -6.47 -2.47
CA SER A 106 -7.21 -7.57 -2.94
C SER A 106 -6.47 -8.37 -4.02
N PHE A 107 -6.83 -9.63 -4.16
CA PHE A 107 -6.19 -10.56 -5.09
C PHE A 107 -7.22 -11.20 -6.00
N SER A 108 -6.82 -11.47 -7.24
CA SER A 108 -7.57 -12.27 -8.18
C SER A 108 -6.62 -13.15 -8.99
N ASN A 109 -7.17 -14.22 -9.58
CA ASN A 109 -6.43 -15.13 -10.46
C ASN A 109 -5.14 -15.70 -9.84
N ALA A 110 -5.10 -15.90 -8.53
CA ALA A 110 -3.95 -16.50 -7.87
C ALA A 110 -3.89 -18.00 -8.15
N GLN A 111 -2.82 -18.45 -8.81
CA GLN A 111 -2.63 -19.84 -9.26
C GLN A 111 -1.19 -20.26 -9.15
N PHE A 112 -0.97 -21.53 -8.80
CA PHE A 112 0.33 -22.15 -9.04
C PHE A 112 0.53 -22.39 -10.52
N THR A 113 1.68 -22.00 -11.01
CA THR A 113 2.05 -22.11 -12.43
C THR A 113 3.40 -22.79 -12.57
N LYS A 114 3.67 -23.28 -13.78
CA LYS A 114 4.97 -23.87 -14.16
C LYS A 114 5.44 -23.23 -15.45
N GLN A 115 6.73 -22.85 -15.48
CA GLN A 115 7.35 -22.30 -16.65
C GLN A 115 7.46 -23.38 -17.74
N GLN A 116 7.09 -23.01 -18.95
CA GLN A 116 7.20 -23.83 -20.15
C GLN A 116 8.54 -23.58 -20.85
N ALA A 117 8.86 -24.40 -21.84
CA ALA A 117 10.10 -24.27 -22.62
C ALA A 117 10.19 -22.95 -23.41
N ASP A 118 9.05 -22.34 -23.74
CA ASP A 118 8.97 -21.04 -24.42
C ASP A 118 9.02 -19.84 -23.45
N GLY A 119 9.19 -20.10 -22.14
CA GLY A 119 9.23 -19.07 -21.10
C GLY A 119 7.87 -18.66 -20.56
N SER A 120 6.76 -19.11 -21.12
CA SER A 120 5.41 -18.85 -20.60
C SER A 120 5.15 -19.62 -19.30
N TYR A 121 4.14 -19.17 -18.55
CA TYR A 121 3.68 -19.81 -17.32
C TYR A 121 2.26 -20.32 -17.50
N LEU A 122 2.05 -21.61 -17.29
CA LEU A 122 0.72 -22.24 -17.36
C LEU A 122 0.30 -22.78 -15.99
N PRO A 123 -1.01 -22.82 -15.68
CA PRO A 123 -1.52 -23.44 -14.47
C PRO A 123 -0.98 -24.84 -14.27
N SER A 124 -0.56 -25.17 -13.04
CA SER A 124 0.06 -26.45 -12.70
C SER A 124 -0.61 -27.05 -11.45
N PRO A 125 -1.69 -27.85 -11.67
CA PRO A 125 -2.43 -28.46 -10.57
C PRO A 125 -1.77 -29.72 -10.00
N GLU A 126 -0.73 -30.25 -10.63
CA GLU A 126 -0.09 -31.51 -10.24
C GLU A 126 0.57 -31.42 -8.87
N VAL A 127 0.59 -32.55 -8.14
CA VAL A 127 1.35 -32.70 -6.89
C VAL A 127 2.83 -32.44 -7.13
N GLY A 128 3.47 -31.73 -6.22
CA GLY A 128 4.91 -31.43 -6.23
C GLY A 128 5.21 -29.97 -5.97
N GLY A 129 6.48 -29.68 -5.89
CA GLY A 129 7.05 -28.35 -5.72
C GLY A 129 7.62 -27.75 -7.00
N GLY A 130 8.48 -26.73 -6.85
CA GLY A 130 9.13 -26.07 -7.98
C GLY A 130 8.16 -25.26 -8.85
N LYS A 131 7.11 -24.77 -8.24
CA LYS A 131 6.08 -23.95 -8.92
C LYS A 131 6.40 -22.47 -8.78
N ALA A 132 5.88 -21.68 -9.71
CA ALA A 132 5.74 -20.24 -9.58
C ALA A 132 4.32 -19.89 -9.11
N LEU A 133 4.11 -18.66 -8.70
CA LEU A 133 2.81 -18.11 -8.35
C LEU A 133 2.47 -16.97 -9.29
N SER A 134 1.40 -17.09 -10.05
CA SER A 134 0.83 -15.99 -10.82
C SER A 134 -0.39 -15.42 -10.09
N PHE A 135 -0.56 -14.11 -10.14
CA PHE A 135 -1.67 -13.42 -9.49
C PHE A 135 -1.85 -12.01 -10.03
N THR A 136 -3.02 -11.46 -9.82
CA THR A 136 -3.29 -10.03 -9.95
C THR A 136 -3.55 -9.48 -8.56
N MET A 137 -2.86 -8.40 -8.19
CA MET A 137 -3.09 -7.69 -6.94
C MET A 137 -3.55 -6.26 -7.21
N MET A 138 -4.47 -5.78 -6.41
CA MET A 138 -5.02 -4.44 -6.48
C MET A 138 -4.93 -3.78 -5.10
N LEU A 139 -4.40 -2.55 -5.07
CA LEU A 139 -4.41 -1.71 -3.87
C LEU A 139 -5.82 -1.16 -3.66
N THR A 140 -6.33 -1.34 -2.46
CA THR A 140 -7.65 -0.85 -2.01
C THR A 140 -7.52 0.33 -1.05
N SER A 141 -6.29 0.68 -0.67
CA SER A 141 -5.95 1.84 0.15
C SER A 141 -5.27 2.92 -0.67
N ASN A 142 -5.69 4.17 -0.50
CA ASN A 142 -5.08 5.34 -1.13
C ASN A 142 -3.67 5.66 -0.58
N ASN A 143 -3.25 5.00 0.50
CA ASN A 143 -1.95 5.25 1.13
C ASN A 143 -0.77 4.65 0.35
N TYR A 144 -1.03 3.85 -0.67
CA TYR A 144 0.00 3.14 -1.43
C TYR A 144 -0.21 3.27 -2.94
N VAL A 145 0.90 3.22 -3.69
CA VAL A 145 0.92 3.06 -5.16
C VAL A 145 2.03 2.09 -5.54
N PHE A 146 1.89 1.39 -6.67
CA PHE A 146 2.97 0.55 -7.16
C PHE A 146 4.05 1.39 -7.84
N GLU A 147 5.34 1.15 -7.49
CA GLU A 147 6.48 1.83 -8.11
C GLU A 147 6.59 1.51 -9.61
N GLY A 148 7.19 2.45 -10.36
CA GLY A 148 7.53 2.26 -11.77
C GLY A 148 6.37 2.39 -12.75
N LYS A 149 5.19 2.78 -12.29
CA LYS A 149 4.02 3.03 -13.13
C LYS A 149 3.68 4.53 -13.06
N SER A 150 3.71 5.21 -14.19
CA SER A 150 3.28 6.61 -14.25
C SER A 150 1.78 6.72 -13.95
N GLY A 151 1.40 7.68 -13.10
CA GLY A 151 0.00 7.94 -12.77
C GLY A 151 -0.59 7.15 -11.61
N GLY A 152 0.24 6.51 -10.76
CA GLY A 152 -0.25 5.86 -9.54
C GLY A 152 -1.06 4.60 -9.83
N THR A 153 -0.44 3.61 -10.48
CA THR A 153 -1.08 2.32 -10.75
C THR A 153 -1.43 1.62 -9.45
N THR A 154 -2.68 1.22 -9.34
CA THR A 154 -3.22 0.48 -8.19
C THR A 154 -3.40 -1.02 -8.46
N GLU A 155 -3.23 -1.48 -9.71
CA GLU A 155 -3.37 -2.88 -10.09
C GLU A 155 -2.12 -3.38 -10.83
N VAL A 156 -1.64 -4.57 -10.47
CA VAL A 156 -0.50 -5.25 -11.10
C VAL A 156 -0.79 -6.74 -11.20
N SER A 157 -0.58 -7.29 -12.41
CA SER A 157 -0.48 -8.74 -12.62
C SER A 157 0.99 -9.14 -12.65
N ASP A 158 1.36 -10.16 -11.91
CA ASP A 158 2.74 -10.61 -11.77
C ASP A 158 2.86 -12.14 -11.70
N VAL A 159 4.05 -12.62 -11.98
CA VAL A 159 4.46 -14.02 -11.77
C VAL A 159 5.67 -14.02 -10.85
N PHE A 160 5.50 -14.49 -9.63
CA PHE A 160 6.60 -14.68 -8.69
C PHE A 160 7.20 -16.08 -8.86
N ALA A 161 8.37 -16.13 -9.51
CA ALA A 161 9.16 -17.34 -9.67
C ALA A 161 10.28 -17.39 -8.60
N THR A 162 10.68 -18.61 -8.22
CA THR A 162 11.72 -18.83 -7.21
C THR A 162 12.46 -20.13 -7.50
N ASP A 163 13.75 -20.17 -7.17
CA ASP A 163 14.57 -21.38 -7.23
C ASP A 163 14.33 -22.32 -6.02
N ASP A 164 13.61 -21.86 -4.99
CA ASP A 164 13.24 -22.68 -3.85
C ASP A 164 12.09 -23.61 -4.22
N ALA A 165 12.43 -24.89 -4.48
CA ALA A 165 11.46 -25.92 -4.87
C ALA A 165 10.37 -26.19 -3.83
N ASN A 166 10.56 -25.77 -2.56
CA ASN A 166 9.62 -25.98 -1.48
C ASN A 166 8.72 -24.75 -1.21
N ARG A 167 8.96 -23.65 -1.88
CA ARG A 167 8.23 -22.40 -1.64
C ARG A 167 6.76 -22.51 -2.00
N PHE A 168 6.44 -23.09 -3.18
CA PHE A 168 5.08 -23.28 -3.64
C PHE A 168 4.86 -24.74 -3.96
N THR A 169 4.02 -25.41 -3.18
CA THR A 169 3.86 -26.87 -3.25
C THR A 169 2.39 -27.29 -3.21
N ILE A 170 2.09 -28.39 -3.95
CA ILE A 170 0.85 -29.12 -3.80
C ILE A 170 1.20 -30.49 -3.20
N THR A 171 0.64 -30.81 -2.05
CA THR A 171 0.83 -32.09 -1.38
C THR A 171 -0.25 -33.09 -1.79
N LYS A 172 0.02 -34.38 -1.64
CA LYS A 172 -0.97 -35.44 -1.92
C LYS A 172 -2.19 -35.29 -1.00
N ALA A 173 -3.38 -35.50 -1.56
CA ALA A 173 -4.56 -35.72 -0.76
C ALA A 173 -4.48 -37.09 -0.07
N ALA A 174 -5.09 -37.21 1.11
CA ALA A 174 -5.28 -38.52 1.75
C ALA A 174 -6.17 -39.38 0.86
N ALA A 175 -5.88 -40.68 0.78
CA ALA A 175 -6.80 -41.63 0.19
C ALA A 175 -8.09 -41.71 1.05
N PRO A 176 -9.27 -41.90 0.43
CA PRO A 176 -10.53 -42.06 1.13
C PRO A 176 -10.55 -43.36 1.95
#